data_43d3469068a3f223875c0c9f15008e69
#
_entry.id   43d3469068a3f223875c0c9f15008e69
#
_cell.length_a   1.000
_cell.length_b   1.000
_cell.length_c   1.000
_cell.angle_alpha   90.00
_cell.angle_beta   90.00
_cell.angle_gamma   90.00
#
_symmetry.space_group_name_H-M   'P 1'
#
loop_
_entity.id
_entity.type
_entity.pdbx_description
1 polymer ?
#
loop_
_entity_poly.entity_id
_entity_poly.type
_entity_poly.pdbx_seq_one_letter_code
_entity_poly.pdbx_strand_id
1 'polypeptide(L)'
;SASVMQPQVRAQWAKDALSGYASYDSFIADQGEYAVKVLFSASRNVKDFKVLALTPQMQNDTLTYSVRELYTLTSLTPERPLVVTMVFYGDTPNNGISYVDANGQVRRFALGQSGMDGSLYLNEF
;
A
#
# COMPACT_ATOMS: atom_id res chain seq x y z
N SER A 1 -15.89 10.64 -21.38
CA SER A 1 -15.27 9.34 -21.15
C SER A 1 -14.70 9.28 -19.75
N ALA A 2 -15.04 8.24 -19.06
CA ALA A 2 -14.47 8.03 -17.75
C ALA A 2 -12.99 7.77 -17.94
N SER A 3 -12.17 8.77 -17.67
CA SER A 3 -10.76 8.54 -17.57
C SER A 3 -10.54 7.61 -16.37
N VAL A 4 -9.90 6.49 -16.60
CA VAL A 4 -9.45 5.64 -15.51
C VAL A 4 -8.51 6.48 -14.67
N MET A 5 -8.94 6.82 -13.44
CA MET A 5 -8.07 7.58 -12.54
C MET A 5 -6.88 6.72 -12.19
N GLN A 6 -5.69 7.19 -12.54
CA GLN A 6 -4.46 6.55 -12.14
C GLN A 6 -4.38 6.55 -10.61
N PRO A 7 -3.89 5.47 -9.99
CA PRO A 7 -3.67 5.48 -8.56
C PRO A 7 -2.75 6.63 -8.17
N GLN A 8 -3.13 7.36 -7.12
CA GLN A 8 -2.32 8.48 -6.63
C GLN A 8 -1.16 8.01 -5.77
N VAL A 9 -1.13 6.74 -5.40
CA VAL A 9 -0.09 6.15 -4.57
C VAL A 9 0.51 4.96 -5.29
N ARG A 10 1.82 4.84 -5.22
CA ARG A 10 2.57 3.71 -5.78
C ARG A 10 3.28 2.95 -4.68
N ALA A 11 3.40 1.63 -4.86
CA ALA A 11 4.19 0.77 -4.00
C ALA A 11 5.44 0.33 -4.76
N GLN A 12 6.61 0.48 -4.14
CA GLN A 12 7.89 0.08 -4.71
C GLN A 12 8.76 -0.53 -3.63
N TRP A 13 9.76 -1.33 -4.04
CA TRP A 13 10.76 -1.79 -3.10
C TRP A 13 11.59 -0.59 -2.63
N ALA A 14 11.72 -0.44 -1.29
CA ALA A 14 12.44 0.71 -0.74
C ALA A 14 13.89 0.75 -1.22
N LYS A 15 14.53 -0.41 -1.37
CA LYS A 15 15.92 -0.48 -1.83
C LYS A 15 16.13 0.15 -3.22
N ASP A 16 15.08 0.18 -4.05
CA ASP A 16 15.18 0.70 -5.42
C ASP A 16 14.82 2.18 -5.52
N ALA A 17 14.04 2.70 -4.57
CA ALA A 17 13.44 4.03 -4.71
C ALA A 17 13.83 5.01 -3.61
N LEU A 18 14.30 4.52 -2.47
CA LEU A 18 14.49 5.36 -1.28
C LEU A 18 15.53 6.47 -1.48
N SER A 19 16.56 6.22 -2.29
CA SER A 19 17.62 7.19 -2.53
C SER A 19 17.14 8.48 -3.20
N GLY A 20 15.96 8.46 -3.82
CA GLY A 20 15.39 9.65 -4.47
C GLY A 20 14.72 10.63 -3.51
N TYR A 21 14.70 10.32 -2.20
CA TYR A 21 13.97 11.14 -1.21
C TYR A 21 14.91 11.63 -0.12
N ALA A 22 14.77 12.91 0.23
CA ALA A 22 15.58 13.51 1.30
C ALA A 22 15.12 13.07 2.69
N SER A 23 13.84 12.75 2.85
CA SER A 23 13.28 12.31 4.13
C SER A 23 12.11 11.37 3.89
N TYR A 24 11.78 10.57 4.90
CA TYR A 24 10.67 9.63 4.82
C TYR A 24 10.17 9.30 6.22
N ASP A 25 8.90 8.87 6.30
CA ASP A 25 8.35 8.27 7.51
C ASP A 25 8.53 6.76 7.43
N SER A 26 8.48 6.09 8.57
CA SER A 26 8.62 4.64 8.62
C SER A 26 7.65 4.03 9.61
N PHE A 27 7.22 2.80 9.32
CA PHE A 27 6.34 2.02 10.17
C PHE A 27 6.70 0.55 10.05
N ILE A 28 6.64 -0.18 11.14
CA ILE A 28 6.89 -1.62 11.17
C ILE A 28 5.55 -2.33 11.36
N ALA A 29 5.05 -2.92 10.28
CA ALA A 29 3.80 -3.69 10.33
C ALA A 29 4.05 -5.12 10.81
N ASP A 30 5.19 -5.71 10.43
CA ASP A 30 5.57 -7.05 10.83
C ASP A 30 7.10 -7.17 10.78
N GLN A 31 7.64 -8.05 11.61
CA GLN A 31 9.08 -8.28 11.70
C GLN A 31 9.36 -9.77 11.53
N GLY A 32 10.60 -10.08 11.15
CA GLY A 32 11.05 -11.45 11.03
C GLY A 32 12.21 -11.56 10.07
N GLU A 33 12.67 -12.79 9.89
CA GLU A 33 13.80 -13.08 9.02
C GLU A 33 13.52 -12.68 7.56
N TYR A 34 12.26 -12.79 7.14
CA TYR A 34 11.87 -12.50 5.77
C TYR A 34 11.20 -11.15 5.61
N ALA A 35 11.36 -10.26 6.59
CA ALA A 35 10.78 -8.93 6.50
C ALA A 35 11.44 -8.12 5.39
N VAL A 36 10.62 -7.38 4.64
CA VAL A 36 11.07 -6.52 3.55
C VAL A 36 10.53 -5.12 3.76
N LYS A 37 11.15 -4.15 3.09
CA LYS A 37 10.72 -2.75 3.18
C LYS A 37 10.07 -2.32 1.88
N VAL A 38 8.85 -1.83 1.99
CA VAL A 38 8.05 -1.33 0.88
C VAL A 38 7.90 0.17 1.04
N LEU A 39 8.14 0.90 -0.04
CA LEU A 39 8.00 2.35 -0.06
C LEU A 39 6.70 2.72 -0.76
N PHE A 40 5.86 3.48 -0.05
CA PHE A 40 4.64 4.05 -0.61
C PHE A 40 4.88 5.52 -0.90
N SER A 41 4.74 5.90 -2.17
CA SER A 41 4.92 7.27 -2.60
C SER A 41 3.64 7.80 -3.22
N ALA A 42 3.40 9.10 -3.08
CA ALA A 42 2.22 9.75 -3.61
C ALA A 42 2.62 10.68 -4.75
N SER A 43 1.80 10.72 -5.81
CA SER A 43 1.96 11.71 -6.89
C SER A 43 1.37 13.05 -6.53
N ARG A 44 0.48 13.08 -5.54
CA ARG A 44 -0.17 14.26 -4.98
C ARG A 44 -0.35 14.05 -3.49
N ASN A 45 -0.65 15.12 -2.75
CA ASN A 45 -0.97 14.96 -1.34
C ASN A 45 -2.27 14.16 -1.21
N VAL A 46 -2.22 13.07 -0.45
CA VAL A 46 -3.41 12.30 -0.11
C VAL A 46 -3.60 12.34 1.39
N LYS A 47 -4.86 12.32 1.82
CA LYS A 47 -5.23 12.44 3.23
C LYS A 47 -5.55 11.08 3.83
N ASP A 48 -5.38 10.98 5.14
CA ASP A 48 -5.75 9.79 5.90
C ASP A 48 -5.19 8.52 5.26
N PHE A 49 -3.90 8.53 4.98
CA PHE A 49 -3.22 7.36 4.44
C PHE A 49 -3.08 6.33 5.55
N LYS A 50 -3.58 5.11 5.29
CA LYS A 50 -3.57 4.03 6.27
C LYS A 50 -2.90 2.80 5.71
N VAL A 51 -2.15 2.12 6.57
CA VAL A 51 -1.62 0.79 6.29
C VAL A 51 -2.58 -0.21 6.90
N LEU A 52 -2.97 -1.22 6.12
CA LEU A 52 -4.01 -2.17 6.48
C LEU A 52 -3.46 -3.58 6.57
N ALA A 53 -3.98 -4.36 7.52
CA ALA A 53 -3.86 -5.81 7.50
C ALA A 53 -5.11 -6.38 6.85
N LEU A 54 -4.92 -7.26 5.88
CA LEU A 54 -6.01 -7.87 5.13
C LEU A 54 -6.10 -9.34 5.47
N THR A 55 -7.33 -9.80 5.71
CA THR A 55 -7.63 -11.23 5.88
C THR A 55 -8.57 -11.65 4.75
N PRO A 56 -8.10 -12.51 3.82
CA PRO A 56 -8.96 -12.95 2.71
C PRO A 56 -10.14 -13.76 3.22
N GLN A 57 -11.29 -13.55 2.64
CA GLN A 57 -12.52 -14.28 2.95
C GLN A 57 -13.26 -14.58 1.66
N MET A 58 -13.84 -15.78 1.57
CA MET A 58 -14.68 -16.15 0.45
C MET A 58 -16.14 -16.03 0.86
N GLN A 59 -16.90 -15.26 0.09
CA GLN A 59 -18.36 -15.13 0.24
C GLN A 59 -19.00 -15.37 -1.12
N ASN A 60 -19.84 -16.40 -1.22
CA ASN A 60 -20.55 -16.72 -2.47
C ASN A 60 -19.59 -16.77 -3.67
N ASP A 61 -18.46 -17.47 -3.51
CA ASP A 61 -17.41 -17.63 -4.52
C ASP A 61 -16.71 -16.31 -4.90
N THR A 62 -16.90 -15.26 -4.12
CA THR A 62 -16.24 -13.97 -4.34
C THR A 62 -15.19 -13.74 -3.25
N LEU A 63 -13.98 -13.38 -3.65
CA LEU A 63 -12.93 -13.04 -2.70
C LEU A 63 -13.16 -11.64 -2.15
N THR A 64 -13.24 -11.53 -0.84
CA THR A 64 -13.30 -10.26 -0.13
C THR A 64 -12.22 -10.20 0.94
N TYR A 65 -12.04 -9.04 1.55
CA TYR A 65 -11.06 -8.87 2.61
C TYR A 65 -11.71 -8.29 3.86
N SER A 66 -11.36 -8.87 5.00
CA SER A 66 -11.56 -8.22 6.29
C SER A 66 -10.37 -7.30 6.54
N VAL A 67 -10.62 -6.07 6.96
CA VAL A 67 -9.61 -5.01 7.04
C VAL A 67 -9.39 -4.61 8.49
N ARG A 68 -8.10 -4.51 8.90
CA ARG A 68 -7.71 -3.96 10.18
C ARG A 68 -6.70 -2.84 9.95
N GLU A 69 -6.94 -1.66 10.51
CA GLU A 69 -6.04 -0.53 10.37
C GLU A 69 -4.84 -0.70 11.30
N LEU A 70 -3.65 -0.59 10.74
CA LEU A 70 -2.40 -0.74 11.50
C LEU A 70 -1.74 0.58 11.82
N TYR A 71 -1.84 1.56 10.91
CA TYR A 71 -1.11 2.81 11.03
C TYR A 71 -1.80 3.87 10.18
N THR A 72 -1.81 5.11 10.66
CA THR A 72 -2.43 6.22 9.94
C THR A 72 -1.46 7.39 9.88
N LEU A 73 -1.27 7.93 8.67
CA LEU A 73 -0.65 9.23 8.44
C LEU A 73 -1.74 10.23 8.10
N THR A 74 -1.69 11.41 8.69
CA THR A 74 -2.64 12.49 8.35
C THR A 74 -2.57 12.82 6.87
N SER A 75 -1.36 12.82 6.30
CA SER A 75 -1.18 13.01 4.86
C SER A 75 0.08 12.31 4.39
N LEU A 76 0.03 11.83 3.15
CA LEU A 76 1.20 11.32 2.43
C LEU A 76 1.47 12.28 1.29
N THR A 77 2.69 12.82 1.23
CA THR A 77 3.06 13.84 0.26
C THR A 77 4.11 13.33 -0.71
N PRO A 78 4.23 13.91 -1.91
CA PRO A 78 5.24 13.48 -2.89
C PRO A 78 6.67 13.55 -2.38
N GLU A 79 6.96 14.50 -1.48
CA GLU A 79 8.32 14.72 -0.99
C GLU A 79 8.70 13.80 0.18
N ARG A 80 7.71 13.20 0.82
CA ARG A 80 7.94 12.41 2.05
C ARG A 80 7.17 11.10 1.98
N PRO A 81 7.75 10.05 1.40
CA PRO A 81 7.09 8.75 1.32
C PRO A 81 7.06 8.04 2.66
N LEU A 82 6.30 6.96 2.73
CA LEU A 82 6.26 6.09 3.90
C LEU A 82 6.94 4.77 3.56
N VAL A 83 7.88 4.34 4.40
CA VAL A 83 8.52 3.04 4.30
C VAL A 83 7.90 2.11 5.34
N VAL A 84 7.35 0.99 4.89
CA VAL A 84 6.72 0.01 5.77
C VAL A 84 7.51 -1.28 5.74
N THR A 85 7.89 -1.77 6.92
CA THR A 85 8.50 -3.09 7.06
C THR A 85 7.38 -4.12 7.21
N MET A 86 7.36 -5.12 6.36
CA MET A 86 6.30 -6.13 6.35
C MET A 86 6.81 -7.48 5.87
N VAL A 87 5.96 -8.49 5.99
CA VAL A 87 6.24 -9.85 5.49
C VAL A 87 5.12 -10.22 4.53
N PHE A 88 5.48 -10.82 3.39
CA PHE A 88 4.52 -11.38 2.45
C PHE A 88 4.30 -12.85 2.77
N TYR A 89 3.04 -13.25 2.98
CA TYR A 89 2.65 -14.60 3.33
C TYR A 89 1.93 -15.26 2.16
N GLY A 90 2.67 -15.98 1.32
CA GLY A 90 2.09 -16.70 0.19
C GLY A 90 1.65 -15.78 -0.95
N ASP A 91 0.71 -16.29 -1.77
CA ASP A 91 0.29 -15.59 -2.99
C ASP A 91 -0.87 -14.64 -2.76
N THR A 92 -1.59 -14.78 -1.64
CA THR A 92 -2.74 -13.93 -1.34
C THR A 92 -2.28 -12.70 -0.57
N PRO A 93 -2.73 -11.49 -0.96
CA PRO A 93 -2.36 -10.29 -0.23
C PRO A 93 -2.76 -10.33 1.24
N ASN A 94 -1.84 -9.96 2.12
CA ASN A 94 -2.09 -9.85 3.56
C ASN A 94 -1.91 -8.43 4.08
N ASN A 95 -1.52 -7.51 3.20
CA ASN A 95 -1.37 -6.09 3.53
C ASN A 95 -1.98 -5.26 2.43
N GLY A 96 -2.40 -4.07 2.81
CA GLY A 96 -2.96 -3.11 1.87
C GLY A 96 -2.86 -1.70 2.40
N ILE A 97 -3.47 -0.79 1.67
CA ILE A 97 -3.50 0.63 2.03
C ILE A 97 -4.89 1.19 1.76
N SER A 98 -5.17 2.32 2.40
CA SER A 98 -6.31 3.15 2.02
C SER A 98 -5.91 4.62 2.13
N TYR A 99 -6.64 5.46 1.42
CA TYR A 99 -6.47 6.91 1.54
C TYR A 99 -7.75 7.60 1.07
N VAL A 100 -7.85 8.88 1.39
CA VAL A 100 -8.95 9.73 0.91
C VAL A 100 -8.44 10.50 -0.29
N ASP A 101 -9.13 10.36 -1.43
CA ASP A 101 -8.73 11.02 -2.67
C ASP A 101 -9.19 12.48 -2.72
N ALA A 102 -8.90 13.17 -3.82
CA ALA A 102 -9.24 14.58 -3.99
C ALA A 102 -10.75 14.84 -3.98
N ASN A 103 -11.55 13.81 -4.25
CA ASN A 103 -13.01 13.90 -4.23
C ASN A 103 -13.62 13.56 -2.87
N GLY A 104 -12.79 13.31 -1.86
CA GLY A 104 -13.26 12.95 -0.54
C GLY A 104 -13.67 11.49 -0.41
N GLN A 105 -13.36 10.65 -1.38
CA GLN A 105 -13.71 9.23 -1.35
C GLN A 105 -12.57 8.40 -0.80
N VAL A 106 -12.94 7.41 0.05
CA VAL A 106 -11.96 6.45 0.56
C VAL A 106 -11.69 5.41 -0.51
N ARG A 107 -10.42 5.22 -0.83
CA ARG A 107 -10.00 4.20 -1.79
C ARG A 107 -9.10 3.19 -1.09
N ARG A 108 -9.34 1.91 -1.34
CA ARG A 108 -8.65 0.80 -0.69
C ARG A 108 -7.97 -0.08 -1.72
N PHE A 109 -6.75 -0.50 -1.42
CA PHE A 109 -5.96 -1.29 -2.34
C PHE A 109 -5.30 -2.44 -1.59
N ALA A 110 -5.30 -3.61 -2.21
CA ALA A 110 -4.51 -4.75 -1.74
C ALA A 110 -3.12 -4.67 -2.38
N LEU A 111 -2.09 -4.92 -1.57
CA LEU A 111 -0.70 -4.93 -2.04
C LEU A 111 -0.31 -6.34 -2.48
N GLY A 112 0.16 -6.47 -3.72
CA GLY A 112 0.62 -7.73 -4.25
C GLY A 112 1.99 -7.62 -4.89
N GLN A 113 2.57 -8.78 -5.18
CA GLN A 113 3.86 -8.89 -5.87
C GLN A 113 3.66 -9.69 -7.14
N SER A 114 4.15 -9.15 -8.26
CA SER A 114 4.07 -9.84 -9.55
C SER A 114 4.95 -11.08 -9.54
N GLY A 115 4.41 -12.21 -9.97
CA GLY A 115 5.18 -13.43 -10.13
C GLY A 115 6.11 -13.41 -11.34
N MET A 116 5.94 -12.44 -12.24
CA MET A 116 6.75 -12.36 -13.46
C MET A 116 8.07 -11.65 -13.24
N ASP A 117 8.06 -10.50 -12.57
CA ASP A 117 9.27 -9.68 -12.40
C ASP A 117 9.53 -9.28 -10.95
N GLY A 118 8.67 -9.69 -10.02
CA GLY A 118 8.84 -9.37 -8.61
C GLY A 118 8.46 -7.94 -8.24
N SER A 119 7.93 -7.15 -9.17
CA SER A 119 7.50 -5.78 -8.88
C SER A 119 6.25 -5.78 -8.01
N LEU A 120 6.04 -4.67 -7.31
CA LEU A 120 4.87 -4.49 -6.46
C LEU A 120 3.75 -3.81 -7.24
N TYR A 121 2.50 -4.14 -6.87
CA TYR A 121 1.34 -3.50 -7.47
C TYR A 121 0.24 -3.33 -6.42
N LEU A 122 -0.70 -2.43 -6.71
CA LEU A 122 -1.85 -2.15 -5.87
C LEU A 122 -3.12 -2.45 -6.67
N ASN A 123 -3.98 -3.29 -6.11
CA ASN A 123 -5.28 -3.63 -6.69
C ASN A 123 -6.38 -3.07 -5.82
N GLU A 124 -7.21 -2.20 -6.40
CA GLU A 124 -8.34 -1.62 -5.68
C GLU A 124 -9.40 -2.69 -5.39
N PHE A 125 -10.01 -2.60 -4.20
CA PHE A 125 -11.09 -3.51 -3.81
C PHE A 125 -12.21 -2.80 -3.06
#